data_f75309de988f08c3daba1c71e0ad02ac
#
_entry.id   f75309de988f08c3daba1c71e0ad02ac
#
_cell.length_a   1.000
_cell.length_b   1.000
_cell.length_c   1.000
_cell.angle_alpha   90.00
_cell.angle_beta   90.00
_cell.angle_gamma   90.00
#
_symmetry.space_group_name_H-M   'P 1'
#
loop_
_entity.id
_entity.type
_entity.pdbx_description
1 polymer ?
#
loop_
_entity_poly.entity_id
_entity_poly.type
_entity_poly.pdbx_seq_one_letter_code
_entity_poly.pdbx_strand_id
1 'polypeptide(L)'
;LPILILILTAVGGAIWWWVRNNPREAINTAQDVATTLKNAPRKLAFRSVANAHPVEGIDDERIAICAIAQSFIELDDLPTSDQRQQLHVLLRSKLRCSEEEAHEMEVLGRWLMTQCNGSGGAVSRLGRRLQKIDGGASWNRLQEILMPLAGDALSRAQIEAIADLKTALRVK
;
A
#
# COMPACT_ATOMS: atom_id res chain seq x y z
N LEU A 1 33.83 18.28 -0.52
CA LEU A 1 32.76 19.15 -1.07
C LEU A 1 32.48 18.95 -2.57
N PRO A 2 33.50 18.89 -3.50
CA PRO A 2 33.18 18.78 -4.94
C PRO A 2 32.50 17.49 -5.36
N ILE A 3 32.76 16.35 -4.71
CA ILE A 3 32.15 15.05 -5.03
C ILE A 3 30.65 15.03 -4.71
N LEU A 4 30.24 15.68 -3.63
CA LEU A 4 28.82 15.75 -3.20
C LEU A 4 28.00 16.60 -4.19
N ILE A 5 28.56 17.66 -4.72
CA ILE A 5 27.93 18.50 -5.76
C ILE A 5 27.80 17.71 -7.07
N LEU A 6 28.79 16.90 -7.42
CA LEU A 6 28.81 16.08 -8.63
C LEU A 6 27.74 14.96 -8.56
N ILE A 7 27.53 14.34 -7.40
CA ILE A 7 26.47 13.34 -7.16
C ILE A 7 25.10 14.01 -7.23
N LEU A 8 24.92 15.17 -6.60
CA LEU A 8 23.66 15.92 -6.64
C LEU A 8 23.27 16.36 -8.05
N THR A 9 24.25 16.81 -8.87
CA THR A 9 24.01 17.19 -10.27
C THR A 9 23.70 15.97 -11.15
N ALA A 10 24.36 14.82 -10.93
CA ALA A 10 24.10 13.60 -11.67
C ALA A 10 22.71 13.03 -11.35
N VAL A 11 22.31 13.00 -10.08
CA VAL A 11 20.98 12.55 -9.64
C VAL A 11 19.90 13.52 -10.12
N GLY A 12 20.12 14.81 -10.00
CA GLY A 12 19.18 15.83 -10.50
C GLY A 12 19.01 15.77 -12.02
N GLY A 13 20.10 15.52 -12.76
CA GLY A 13 20.07 15.33 -14.20
C GLY A 13 19.33 14.07 -14.63
N ALA A 14 19.52 12.95 -13.93
CA ALA A 14 18.83 11.70 -14.20
C ALA A 14 17.33 11.81 -13.94
N ILE A 15 16.91 12.43 -12.83
CA ILE A 15 15.52 12.69 -12.49
C ILE A 15 14.89 13.64 -13.54
N TRP A 16 15.58 14.72 -13.89
CA TRP A 16 15.11 15.67 -14.89
C TRP A 16 14.97 15.03 -16.28
N TRP A 17 15.93 14.19 -16.69
CA TRP A 17 15.87 13.45 -17.95
C TRP A 17 14.72 12.43 -17.97
N TRP A 18 14.50 11.70 -16.86
CA TRP A 18 13.41 10.75 -16.72
C TRP A 18 12.04 11.44 -16.78
N VAL A 19 11.84 12.53 -16.04
CA VAL A 19 10.62 13.35 -16.06
C VAL A 19 10.36 13.92 -17.45
N ARG A 20 11.41 14.36 -18.16
CA ARG A 20 11.30 14.91 -19.51
C ARG A 20 10.96 13.83 -20.56
N ASN A 21 11.44 12.61 -20.40
CA ASN A 21 11.18 11.52 -21.33
C ASN A 21 9.87 10.77 -21.05
N ASN A 22 9.36 10.83 -19.82
CA ASN A 22 8.09 10.22 -19.39
C ASN A 22 7.12 11.24 -18.77
N PRO A 23 6.81 12.36 -19.45
CA PRO A 23 6.01 13.43 -18.84
C PRO A 23 4.59 12.99 -18.49
N ARG A 24 4.04 12.01 -19.23
CA ARG A 24 2.68 11.49 -18.98
C ARG A 24 2.61 10.62 -17.72
N GLU A 25 3.62 9.80 -17.44
CA GLU A 25 3.65 8.96 -16.25
C GLU A 25 3.95 9.77 -14.98
N ALA A 26 4.89 10.71 -15.06
CA ALA A 26 5.24 11.58 -13.93
C ALA A 26 4.09 12.52 -13.54
N ILE A 27 3.38 13.08 -14.52
CA ILE A 27 2.23 13.96 -14.30
C ILE A 27 1.01 13.16 -13.85
N ASN A 28 0.73 12.02 -14.44
CA ASN A 28 -0.40 11.17 -14.05
C ASN A 28 -0.24 10.65 -12.63
N THR A 29 0.95 10.18 -12.25
CA THR A 29 1.19 9.68 -10.89
C THR A 29 1.07 10.80 -9.85
N ALA A 30 1.59 11.99 -10.12
CA ALA A 30 1.49 13.13 -9.20
C ALA A 30 0.09 13.76 -9.16
N GLN A 31 -0.60 13.84 -10.30
CA GLN A 31 -1.95 14.37 -10.37
C GLN A 31 -2.99 13.38 -9.87
N ASP A 32 -2.85 12.07 -10.14
CA ASP A 32 -3.74 11.05 -9.60
C ASP A 32 -3.67 10.99 -8.07
N VAL A 33 -2.48 11.05 -7.49
CA VAL A 33 -2.32 11.12 -6.03
C VAL A 33 -2.89 12.43 -5.47
N ALA A 34 -2.62 13.57 -6.09
CA ALA A 34 -3.09 14.87 -5.60
C ALA A 34 -4.60 15.08 -5.81
N THR A 35 -5.16 14.63 -6.92
CA THR A 35 -6.60 14.72 -7.19
C THR A 35 -7.39 13.68 -6.43
N THR A 36 -6.88 12.47 -6.27
CA THR A 36 -7.51 11.39 -5.47
C THR A 36 -7.50 11.74 -3.99
N LEU A 37 -6.44 12.36 -3.47
CA LEU A 37 -6.41 12.89 -2.09
C LEU A 37 -7.35 14.10 -1.89
N LYS A 38 -7.57 14.92 -2.92
CA LYS A 38 -8.55 16.04 -2.87
C LYS A 38 -9.98 15.60 -3.03
N ASN A 39 -10.21 14.54 -3.82
CA ASN A 39 -11.52 14.01 -4.16
C ASN A 39 -11.81 12.69 -3.44
N ALA A 40 -10.90 12.23 -2.54
CA ALA A 40 -11.16 11.06 -1.70
C ALA A 40 -12.54 11.23 -1.07
N PRO A 41 -13.53 10.42 -1.43
CA PRO A 41 -14.88 10.69 -1.00
C PRO A 41 -14.88 10.63 0.52
N ARG A 42 -15.66 11.52 1.11
CA ARG A 42 -15.94 11.57 2.55
C ARG A 42 -16.47 10.24 3.14
N LYS A 43 -16.53 9.19 2.30
CA LYS A 43 -16.97 7.83 2.65
C LYS A 43 -15.85 6.95 3.20
N LEU A 44 -14.59 7.19 2.81
CA LEU A 44 -13.46 6.46 3.39
C LEU A 44 -12.98 7.24 4.62
N ALA A 45 -13.03 6.61 5.78
CA ALA A 45 -12.66 7.20 7.05
C ALA A 45 -11.13 7.32 7.19
N PHE A 46 -10.53 8.22 6.37
CA PHE A 46 -9.14 8.61 6.47
C PHE A 46 -9.04 10.04 7.00
N ARG A 47 -8.37 10.20 8.15
CA ARG A 47 -8.10 11.50 8.76
C ARG A 47 -6.61 11.79 8.71
N SER A 48 -6.22 12.89 8.07
CA SER A 48 -4.88 13.41 8.23
C SER A 48 -4.75 13.99 9.65
N VAL A 49 -3.99 13.34 10.49
CA VAL A 49 -3.69 13.82 11.86
C VAL A 49 -2.41 14.63 11.78
N ALA A 50 -2.47 15.91 12.14
CA ALA A 50 -1.31 16.78 12.17
C ALA A 50 -0.23 16.18 13.11
N ASN A 51 1.01 16.09 12.63
CA ASN A 51 2.17 15.54 13.33
C ASN A 51 2.14 14.03 13.65
N ALA A 52 1.20 13.24 13.10
CA ALA A 52 1.20 11.79 13.21
C ALA A 52 1.52 11.14 11.86
N HIS A 53 2.05 9.91 11.90
CA HIS A 53 2.28 9.15 10.68
C HIS A 53 0.95 8.84 9.98
N PRO A 54 0.86 8.94 8.63
CA PRO A 54 -0.40 8.77 7.90
C PRO A 54 -1.18 7.49 8.23
N VAL A 55 -0.49 6.39 8.49
CA VAL A 55 -1.12 5.11 8.90
C VAL A 55 -1.99 5.28 10.16
N GLU A 56 -1.64 6.18 11.07
CA GLU A 56 -2.44 6.42 12.28
C GLU A 56 -3.77 7.14 11.99
N GLY A 57 -3.93 7.70 10.80
CA GLY A 57 -5.17 8.34 10.34
C GLY A 57 -6.19 7.37 9.70
N ILE A 58 -5.87 6.07 9.59
CA ILE A 58 -6.77 5.07 9.01
C ILE A 58 -7.78 4.66 10.08
N ASP A 59 -9.06 4.85 9.83
CA ASP A 59 -10.16 4.42 10.70
C ASP A 59 -11.05 3.32 10.08
N ASP A 60 -10.86 3.00 8.79
CA ASP A 60 -11.56 1.94 8.07
C ASP A 60 -10.62 0.72 7.89
N GLU A 61 -11.03 -0.45 8.40
CA GLU A 61 -10.26 -1.69 8.29
C GLU A 61 -10.02 -2.09 6.83
N ARG A 62 -10.92 -1.74 5.90
CA ARG A 62 -10.80 -2.06 4.47
C ARG A 62 -9.58 -1.40 3.84
N ILE A 63 -9.30 -0.15 4.22
CA ILE A 63 -8.11 0.59 3.76
C ILE A 63 -6.84 -0.08 4.26
N ALA A 64 -6.82 -0.47 5.56
CA ALA A 64 -5.66 -1.15 6.12
C ALA A 64 -5.42 -2.52 5.46
N ILE A 65 -6.47 -3.30 5.23
CA ILE A 65 -6.42 -4.60 4.54
C ILE A 65 -5.91 -4.42 3.10
N CYS A 66 -6.44 -3.45 2.35
CA CYS A 66 -6.00 -3.15 1.00
C CYS A 66 -4.52 -2.79 0.96
N ALA A 67 -4.06 -1.89 1.82
CA ALA A 67 -2.67 -1.47 1.90
C ALA A 67 -1.72 -2.62 2.32
N ILE A 68 -2.15 -3.50 3.23
CA ILE A 68 -1.40 -4.72 3.58
C ILE A 68 -1.30 -5.64 2.36
N ALA A 69 -2.40 -5.89 1.65
CA ALA A 69 -2.41 -6.78 0.50
C ALA A 69 -1.53 -6.27 -0.65
N GLN A 70 -1.55 -4.96 -0.92
CA GLN A 70 -0.62 -4.33 -1.86
C GLN A 70 0.83 -4.48 -1.43
N SER A 71 1.12 -4.21 -0.16
CA SER A 71 2.47 -4.38 0.37
C SER A 71 2.94 -5.83 0.27
N PHE A 72 2.04 -6.79 0.50
CA PHE A 72 2.34 -8.22 0.45
C PHE A 72 2.76 -8.69 -0.95
N ILE A 73 2.10 -8.23 -2.02
CA ILE A 73 2.49 -8.61 -3.40
C ILE A 73 3.76 -7.88 -3.89
N GLU A 74 4.19 -6.83 -3.20
CA GLU A 74 5.40 -6.06 -3.50
C GLU A 74 6.59 -6.39 -2.58
N LEU A 75 6.51 -7.48 -1.79
CA LEU A 75 7.60 -7.85 -0.85
C LEU A 75 8.86 -8.31 -1.55
N ASP A 76 8.73 -9.04 -2.64
CA ASP A 76 9.87 -9.62 -3.35
C ASP A 76 10.23 -8.82 -4.61
N ASP A 77 9.22 -8.53 -5.43
CA ASP A 77 9.35 -7.87 -6.73
C ASP A 77 8.14 -6.99 -7.04
N LEU A 78 8.24 -6.23 -8.14
CA LEU A 78 7.11 -5.47 -8.65
C LEU A 78 5.99 -6.43 -9.11
N PRO A 79 4.74 -6.22 -8.66
CA PRO A 79 3.64 -7.11 -8.99
C PRO A 79 3.34 -7.09 -10.49
N THR A 80 3.02 -8.26 -11.02
CA THR A 80 2.58 -8.44 -12.41
C THR A 80 1.19 -7.80 -12.63
N SER A 81 0.81 -7.63 -13.90
CA SER A 81 -0.55 -7.17 -14.24
C SER A 81 -1.62 -8.10 -13.70
N ASP A 82 -1.37 -9.42 -13.76
CA ASP A 82 -2.31 -10.43 -13.29
C ASP A 82 -2.49 -10.39 -11.78
N GLN A 83 -1.40 -10.23 -11.02
CA GLN A 83 -1.46 -10.06 -9.57
C GLN A 83 -2.25 -8.79 -9.16
N ARG A 84 -2.07 -7.69 -9.88
CA ARG A 84 -2.85 -6.45 -9.63
C ARG A 84 -4.32 -6.64 -9.93
N GLN A 85 -4.64 -7.28 -11.07
CA GLN A 85 -6.02 -7.60 -11.42
C GLN A 85 -6.66 -8.55 -10.40
N GLN A 86 -5.94 -9.57 -9.96
CA GLN A 86 -6.40 -10.50 -8.95
C GLN A 86 -6.64 -9.80 -7.62
N LEU A 87 -5.72 -8.92 -7.18
CA LEU A 87 -5.91 -8.10 -5.99
C LEU A 87 -7.20 -7.28 -6.09
N HIS A 88 -7.40 -6.58 -7.22
CA HIS A 88 -8.60 -5.78 -7.45
C HIS A 88 -9.90 -6.61 -7.30
N VAL A 89 -9.96 -7.78 -7.92
CA VAL A 89 -11.10 -8.70 -7.83
C VAL A 89 -11.33 -9.18 -6.40
N LEU A 90 -10.26 -9.53 -5.67
CA LEU A 90 -10.34 -9.97 -4.28
C LEU A 90 -10.82 -8.86 -3.34
N LEU A 91 -10.33 -7.64 -3.52
CA LEU A 91 -10.78 -6.49 -2.73
C LEU A 91 -12.29 -6.28 -2.90
N ARG A 92 -12.78 -6.24 -4.13
CA ARG A 92 -14.20 -6.08 -4.41
C ARG A 92 -15.06 -7.18 -3.78
N SER A 93 -14.67 -8.43 -3.96
CA SER A 93 -15.44 -9.57 -3.48
C SER A 93 -15.40 -9.73 -1.96
N LYS A 94 -14.22 -9.58 -1.33
CA LYS A 94 -14.01 -9.84 0.10
C LYS A 94 -14.33 -8.63 0.98
N LEU A 95 -14.11 -7.42 0.48
CA LEU A 95 -14.42 -6.18 1.20
C LEU A 95 -15.81 -5.61 0.84
N ARG A 96 -16.51 -6.23 -0.12
CA ARG A 96 -17.86 -5.82 -0.59
C ARG A 96 -17.91 -4.34 -0.97
N CYS A 97 -16.92 -3.89 -1.74
CA CYS A 97 -16.82 -2.51 -2.20
C CYS A 97 -17.12 -2.39 -3.69
N SER A 98 -17.50 -1.18 -4.12
CA SER A 98 -17.69 -0.86 -5.52
C SER A 98 -16.35 -0.83 -6.27
N GLU A 99 -16.40 -0.73 -7.61
CA GLU A 99 -15.24 -0.54 -8.47
C GLU A 99 -14.45 0.72 -8.08
N GLU A 100 -15.18 1.82 -7.89
CA GLU A 100 -14.60 3.11 -7.53
C GLU A 100 -13.94 3.06 -6.15
N GLU A 101 -14.61 2.47 -5.14
CA GLU A 101 -14.06 2.31 -3.80
C GLU A 101 -12.80 1.44 -3.80
N ALA A 102 -12.77 0.35 -4.58
CA ALA A 102 -11.60 -0.50 -4.70
C ALA A 102 -10.41 0.27 -5.29
N HIS A 103 -10.64 1.01 -6.39
CA HIS A 103 -9.61 1.82 -7.02
C HIS A 103 -9.06 2.90 -6.08
N GLU A 104 -9.92 3.60 -5.36
CA GLU A 104 -9.52 4.61 -4.37
C GLU A 104 -8.69 4.01 -3.24
N MET A 105 -9.11 2.85 -2.71
CA MET A 105 -8.35 2.13 -1.67
C MET A 105 -6.99 1.68 -2.19
N GLU A 106 -6.88 1.24 -3.44
CA GLU A 106 -5.60 0.86 -4.06
C GLU A 106 -4.64 2.05 -4.20
N VAL A 107 -5.15 3.21 -4.64
CA VAL A 107 -4.33 4.44 -4.74
C VAL A 107 -3.85 4.88 -3.36
N LEU A 108 -4.76 4.89 -2.37
CA LEU A 108 -4.43 5.26 -0.99
C LEU A 108 -3.48 4.24 -0.35
N GLY A 109 -3.70 2.95 -0.58
CA GLY A 109 -2.85 1.87 -0.06
C GLY A 109 -1.41 1.97 -0.56
N ARG A 110 -1.22 2.24 -1.84
CA ARG A 110 0.11 2.45 -2.44
C ARG A 110 0.81 3.67 -1.84
N TRP A 111 0.09 4.76 -1.67
CA TRP A 111 0.63 5.94 -1.00
C TRP A 111 1.03 5.63 0.46
N LEU A 112 0.18 4.95 1.23
CA LEU A 112 0.48 4.54 2.60
C LEU A 112 1.73 3.65 2.68
N MET A 113 1.92 2.73 1.75
CA MET A 113 3.11 1.89 1.64
C MET A 113 4.36 2.73 1.44
N THR A 114 4.34 3.72 0.54
CA THR A 114 5.48 4.64 0.34
C THR A 114 5.80 5.45 1.60
N GLN A 115 4.79 5.84 2.38
CA GLN A 115 5.00 6.53 3.67
C GLN A 115 5.64 5.63 4.74
N CYS A 116 5.58 4.31 4.57
CA CYS A 116 6.20 3.33 5.47
C CYS A 116 7.62 2.92 5.05
N ASN A 117 8.24 3.61 4.09
CA ASN A 117 9.54 3.26 3.50
C ASN A 117 9.54 1.89 2.78
N GLY A 118 8.43 1.54 2.14
CA GLY A 118 8.29 0.34 1.32
C GLY A 118 7.45 -0.76 1.96
N SER A 119 7.34 -1.87 1.23
CA SER A 119 6.44 -3.00 1.51
C SER A 119 6.67 -3.66 2.87
N GLY A 120 7.91 -3.98 3.21
CA GLY A 120 8.24 -4.66 4.48
C GLY A 120 7.89 -3.81 5.71
N GLY A 121 8.23 -2.51 5.70
CA GLY A 121 7.87 -1.59 6.78
C GLY A 121 6.36 -1.37 6.89
N ALA A 122 5.67 -1.39 5.74
CA ALA A 122 4.23 -1.20 5.67
C ALA A 122 3.45 -2.34 6.31
N VAL A 123 3.79 -3.61 6.02
CA VAL A 123 3.10 -4.78 6.57
C VAL A 123 3.03 -4.73 8.09
N SER A 124 4.16 -4.55 8.76
CA SER A 124 4.22 -4.52 10.23
C SER A 124 3.47 -3.32 10.83
N ARG A 125 3.57 -2.14 10.19
CA ARG A 125 2.91 -0.93 10.71
C ARG A 125 1.40 -0.97 10.49
N LEU A 126 0.95 -1.36 9.31
CA LEU A 126 -0.46 -1.50 8.97
C LEU A 126 -1.13 -2.62 9.76
N GLY A 127 -0.42 -3.74 10.02
CA GLY A 127 -0.91 -4.81 10.89
C GLY A 127 -1.21 -4.30 12.31
N ARG A 128 -0.30 -3.52 12.91
CA ARG A 128 -0.55 -2.89 14.21
C ARG A 128 -1.71 -1.88 14.18
N ARG A 129 -1.87 -1.16 13.06
CA ARG A 129 -3.01 -0.24 12.92
C ARG A 129 -4.32 -1.00 12.79
N LEU A 130 -4.37 -2.06 11.98
CA LEU A 130 -5.55 -2.92 11.84
C LEU A 130 -5.97 -3.51 13.19
N GLN A 131 -5.01 -3.97 14.01
CA GLN A 131 -5.28 -4.43 15.37
C GLN A 131 -5.94 -3.36 16.24
N LYS A 132 -5.54 -2.10 16.11
CA LYS A 132 -6.16 -0.99 16.85
C LYS A 132 -7.58 -0.67 16.37
N ILE A 133 -7.87 -0.90 15.10
CA ILE A 133 -9.17 -0.62 14.49
C ILE A 133 -10.20 -1.69 14.89
N ASP A 134 -9.87 -2.97 14.75
CA ASP A 134 -10.83 -4.06 14.84
C ASP A 134 -10.47 -5.18 15.84
N GLY A 135 -9.36 -5.05 16.55
CA GLY A 135 -8.94 -6.05 17.55
C GLY A 135 -8.49 -7.39 16.97
N GLY A 136 -8.21 -7.47 15.65
CA GLY A 136 -7.80 -8.67 14.94
C GLY A 136 -8.98 -9.46 14.33
N ALA A 137 -10.20 -8.92 14.36
CA ALA A 137 -11.38 -9.56 13.80
C ALA A 137 -11.28 -9.80 12.28
N SER A 138 -10.54 -8.95 11.57
CA SER A 138 -10.34 -9.06 10.12
C SER A 138 -9.32 -10.12 9.70
N TRP A 139 -8.68 -10.85 10.61
CA TRP A 139 -7.63 -11.82 10.25
C TRP A 139 -8.07 -12.84 9.18
N ASN A 140 -9.22 -13.47 9.36
CA ASN A 140 -9.71 -14.47 8.41
C ASN A 140 -9.93 -13.86 7.02
N ARG A 141 -10.53 -12.67 6.97
CA ARG A 141 -10.75 -11.93 5.71
C ARG A 141 -9.44 -11.54 5.05
N LEU A 142 -8.45 -11.09 5.84
CA LEU A 142 -7.12 -10.77 5.35
C LEU A 142 -6.45 -12.02 4.75
N GLN A 143 -6.50 -13.18 5.41
CA GLN A 143 -5.97 -14.43 4.87
C GLN A 143 -6.64 -14.83 3.54
N GLU A 144 -7.97 -14.69 3.44
CA GLU A 144 -8.72 -14.98 2.22
C GLU A 144 -8.31 -14.09 1.03
N ILE A 145 -7.67 -12.94 1.30
CA ILE A 145 -7.10 -12.06 0.27
C ILE A 145 -5.64 -12.42 0.01
N LEU A 146 -4.81 -12.59 1.05
CA LEU A 146 -3.37 -12.79 0.90
C LEU A 146 -3.00 -14.15 0.28
N MET A 147 -3.70 -15.23 0.68
CA MET A 147 -3.33 -16.58 0.24
C MET A 147 -3.47 -16.77 -1.28
N PRO A 148 -4.56 -16.34 -1.94
CA PRO A 148 -4.63 -16.40 -3.40
C PRO A 148 -3.57 -15.55 -4.11
N LEU A 149 -3.16 -14.42 -3.52
CA LEU A 149 -2.16 -13.53 -4.11
C LEU A 149 -0.73 -14.08 -4.05
N ALA A 150 -0.47 -15.04 -3.17
CA ALA A 150 0.83 -15.68 -3.07
C ALA A 150 1.16 -16.63 -4.25
N GLY A 151 0.17 -17.01 -5.07
CA GLY A 151 0.34 -17.97 -6.14
C GLY A 151 0.55 -19.42 -5.63
N ASP A 152 1.38 -20.19 -6.35
CA ASP A 152 1.60 -21.62 -6.05
C ASP A 152 2.39 -21.86 -4.77
N ALA A 153 3.25 -20.92 -4.38
CA ALA A 153 4.07 -21.03 -3.17
C ALA A 153 4.37 -19.65 -2.58
N LEU A 154 4.33 -19.57 -1.25
CA LEU A 154 4.76 -18.39 -0.51
C LEU A 154 6.28 -18.21 -0.61
N SER A 155 6.73 -17.00 -0.87
CA SER A 155 8.13 -16.64 -0.74
C SER A 155 8.53 -16.57 0.73
N ARG A 156 9.84 -16.50 0.98
CA ARG A 156 10.36 -16.34 2.35
C ARG A 156 9.86 -15.03 2.98
N ALA A 157 9.90 -13.93 2.23
CA ALA A 157 9.44 -12.63 2.71
C ALA A 157 7.92 -12.64 3.00
N GLN A 158 7.13 -13.32 2.19
CA GLN A 158 5.71 -13.50 2.42
C GLN A 158 5.39 -14.34 3.66
N ILE A 159 6.17 -15.42 3.90
CA ILE A 159 6.04 -16.24 5.13
C ILE A 159 6.34 -15.40 6.37
N GLU A 160 7.44 -14.64 6.35
CA GLU A 160 7.82 -13.73 7.43
C GLU A 160 6.73 -12.65 7.66
N ALA A 161 6.20 -12.06 6.59
CA ALA A 161 5.12 -11.09 6.67
C ALA A 161 3.83 -11.64 7.29
N ILE A 162 3.44 -12.87 6.95
CA ILE A 162 2.29 -13.54 7.57
C ILE A 162 2.53 -13.78 9.06
N ALA A 163 3.73 -14.19 9.45
CA ALA A 163 4.08 -14.38 10.86
C ALA A 163 4.04 -13.05 11.64
N ASP A 164 4.56 -11.98 11.05
CA ASP A 164 4.50 -10.62 11.61
C ASP A 164 3.05 -10.14 11.77
N LEU A 165 2.20 -10.37 10.77
CA LEU A 165 0.78 -10.02 10.82
C LEU A 165 0.05 -10.79 11.92
N LYS A 166 0.28 -12.10 12.05
CA LYS A 166 -0.29 -12.90 13.16
C LYS A 166 0.08 -12.33 14.51
N THR A 167 1.36 -11.99 14.67
CA THR A 167 1.88 -11.39 15.90
C THR A 167 1.25 -10.02 16.16
N ALA A 168 1.20 -9.16 15.14
CA ALA A 168 0.62 -7.82 15.23
C ALA A 168 -0.87 -7.85 15.57
N LEU A 169 -1.62 -8.78 14.96
CA LEU A 169 -3.06 -8.96 15.16
C LEU A 169 -3.39 -9.83 16.39
N ARG A 170 -2.38 -10.34 17.11
CA ARG A 170 -2.52 -11.19 18.30
C ARG A 170 -3.38 -12.43 18.06
N VAL A 171 -3.29 -13.00 16.87
CA VAL A 171 -4.02 -14.22 16.50
C VAL A 171 -3.20 -15.44 16.92
N LYS A 172 -3.86 -16.40 17.55
CA LYS A 172 -3.26 -17.67 17.99
C LYS A 172 -3.24 -18.69 16.87
#